data_3c156bf961fa2390bc480036f40ff387
#
_entry.id   3c156bf961fa2390bc480036f40ff387
#
_cell.length_a   1.000
_cell.length_b   1.000
_cell.length_c   1.000
_cell.angle_alpha   90.00
_cell.angle_beta   90.00
_cell.angle_gamma   90.00
#
_symmetry.space_group_name_H-M   'P 1'
#
loop_
_entity.id
_entity.type
_entity.pdbx_description
1 polymer ?
#
loop_
_entity_poly.entity_id
_entity_poly.type
_entity_poly.pdbx_seq_one_letter_code
_entity_poly.pdbx_strand_id
1 'polypeptide(L)'
;TSRRQRQMCIRDRNIYGVKYSVGFVTSVCTYPEYTGHGIMKRLMIQSLIRMRDAHKSFALLYPYSIPLYRGLGWEIISNKMTYTIKDTQIPRKLNEPGYVRRVSWDDKEFKELHTKFAEKTHGCLYRNNLAWEEYWRWDEDDTSVAIYYSKDDVPYGYMVYMISSDVMHVKEMIYLNREAQLGLWEFIHAHDSMIDEVRGNNYYSEPIAFELDDSDIKETIRPYTMGRIIDIRQFFAKYACDPDEPSVCIRFYIEDDLLAWNNGYFTYLFDNGRCIETEQQPDYEVSM
;
A
#
# COMPACT_ATOMS: atom_id res chain seq x y z
N THR A 1 16.56 -1.80 27.80
CA THR A 1 16.36 -1.32 26.42
C THR A 1 15.64 -2.39 25.62
N SER A 2 14.35 -2.19 25.43
CA SER A 2 13.44 -3.12 24.78
C SER A 2 13.90 -3.46 23.35
N ARG A 3 14.03 -4.77 23.04
CA ARG A 3 14.26 -5.31 21.69
C ARG A 3 13.21 -4.85 20.63
N ARG A 4 12.13 -4.21 21.06
CA ARG A 4 11.04 -3.74 20.18
C ARG A 4 11.36 -2.50 19.34
N GLN A 5 12.38 -1.71 19.66
CA GLN A 5 12.78 -0.52 18.90
C GLN A 5 13.65 -0.79 17.67
N ARG A 6 13.95 -2.04 17.32
CA ARG A 6 14.86 -2.39 16.21
C ARG A 6 14.17 -2.73 14.88
N GLN A 7 12.89 -2.64 14.78
CA GLN A 7 12.22 -2.94 13.51
C GLN A 7 11.98 -1.67 12.69
N MET A 8 13.06 -1.10 12.15
CA MET A 8 12.95 -0.40 10.88
C MET A 8 12.72 -1.49 9.83
N CYS A 9 11.44 -1.80 9.58
CA CYS A 9 11.08 -2.75 8.55
C CYS A 9 11.48 -2.15 7.21
N ILE A 10 12.43 -2.78 6.53
CA ILE A 10 12.72 -2.46 5.13
C ILE A 10 11.52 -2.94 4.34
N ARG A 11 10.76 -2.02 3.78
CA ARG A 11 9.57 -2.30 2.98
C ARG A 11 9.75 -1.67 1.61
N ASP A 12 10.03 -2.51 0.63
CA ASP A 12 10.12 -2.06 -0.74
C ASP A 12 8.72 -1.81 -1.30
N ARG A 13 8.55 -0.72 -2.04
CA ARG A 13 7.30 -0.38 -2.73
C ARG A 13 7.52 -0.09 -4.19
N ASN A 14 6.54 -0.41 -4.98
CA ASN A 14 6.47 0.01 -6.37
C ASN A 14 6.02 1.48 -6.43
N ILE A 15 6.84 2.36 -6.99
CA ILE A 15 6.48 3.76 -7.27
C ILE A 15 6.67 3.96 -8.77
N TYR A 16 5.59 4.05 -9.52
CA TYR A 16 5.59 4.18 -11.00
C TYR A 16 6.51 3.16 -11.69
N GLY A 17 6.39 1.88 -11.34
CA GLY A 17 7.20 0.80 -11.91
C GLY A 17 8.60 0.65 -11.31
N VAL A 18 9.05 1.58 -10.48
CA VAL A 18 10.38 1.54 -9.85
C VAL A 18 10.29 1.05 -8.40
N LYS A 19 11.19 0.14 -8.05
CA LYS A 19 11.28 -0.41 -6.69
C LYS A 19 12.04 0.55 -5.77
N TYR A 20 11.32 1.16 -4.83
CA TYR A 20 11.87 2.01 -3.77
C TYR A 20 12.01 1.24 -2.47
N SER A 21 13.18 1.37 -1.84
CA SER A 21 13.40 0.92 -0.48
C SER A 21 12.93 1.98 0.50
N VAL A 22 11.89 1.66 1.27
CA VAL A 22 11.14 2.61 2.09
C VAL A 22 11.37 2.34 3.57
N GLY A 23 11.52 3.40 4.36
CA GLY A 23 11.44 3.31 5.83
C GLY A 23 9.99 3.22 6.29
N PHE A 24 9.69 2.39 7.28
CA PHE A 24 8.35 2.32 7.86
C PHE A 24 8.42 2.63 9.36
N VAL A 25 7.67 3.67 9.77
CA VAL A 25 7.59 4.08 11.18
C VAL A 25 6.37 3.41 11.81
N THR A 26 6.60 2.67 12.88
CA THR A 26 5.55 1.98 13.62
C THR A 26 5.78 2.06 15.13
N SER A 27 4.73 1.80 15.91
CA SER A 27 4.78 1.71 17.37
C SER A 27 5.35 2.98 18.05
N VAL A 28 4.98 4.16 17.53
CA VAL A 28 5.35 5.44 18.13
C VAL A 28 4.50 5.66 19.39
N CYS A 29 5.13 5.62 20.56
CA CYS A 29 4.47 5.90 21.82
C CYS A 29 5.41 6.64 22.78
N THR A 30 4.81 7.44 23.67
CA THR A 30 5.51 8.13 24.76
C THR A 30 4.73 7.85 26.05
N TYR A 31 5.43 7.49 27.12
CA TYR A 31 4.77 7.36 28.41
C TYR A 31 4.08 8.67 28.81
N PRO A 32 2.90 8.61 29.44
CA PRO A 32 2.12 9.81 29.78
C PRO A 32 2.91 10.86 30.56
N GLU A 33 3.75 10.43 31.51
CA GLU A 33 4.59 11.30 32.34
C GLU A 33 5.67 12.07 31.56
N TYR A 34 5.98 11.65 30.34
CA TYR A 34 6.97 12.30 29.46
C TYR A 34 6.33 13.01 28.27
N THR A 35 5.01 13.13 28.26
CA THR A 35 4.27 13.87 27.22
C THR A 35 4.59 15.37 27.29
N GLY A 36 4.68 16.04 26.14
CA GLY A 36 4.98 17.47 26.05
C GLY A 36 6.47 17.83 26.09
N HIS A 37 7.39 16.91 26.38
CA HIS A 37 8.83 17.17 26.45
C HIS A 37 9.57 17.05 25.10
N GLY A 38 8.86 16.93 23.98
CA GLY A 38 9.43 16.84 22.61
C GLY A 38 10.20 15.54 22.32
N ILE A 39 10.06 14.52 23.19
CA ILE A 39 10.80 13.24 23.05
C ILE A 39 10.44 12.56 21.73
N MET A 40 9.16 12.49 21.39
CA MET A 40 8.67 11.89 20.15
C MET A 40 9.26 12.58 18.92
N LYS A 41 9.26 13.91 18.87
CA LYS A 41 9.85 14.71 17.78
C LYS A 41 11.34 14.38 17.61
N ARG A 42 12.12 14.32 18.70
CA ARG A 42 13.55 13.97 18.67
C ARG A 42 13.78 12.55 18.17
N LEU A 43 12.99 11.58 18.62
CA LEU A 43 13.09 10.19 18.14
C LEU A 43 12.73 10.07 16.67
N MET A 44 11.72 10.82 16.21
CA MET A 44 11.33 10.86 14.80
C MET A 44 12.48 11.38 13.93
N ILE A 45 13.08 12.52 14.30
CA ILE A 45 14.22 13.09 13.59
C ILE A 45 15.38 12.09 13.52
N GLN A 46 15.75 11.47 14.64
CA GLN A 46 16.80 10.45 14.66
C GLN A 46 16.48 9.24 13.78
N SER A 47 15.21 8.84 13.72
CA SER A 47 14.79 7.74 12.85
C SER A 47 14.92 8.10 11.39
N LEU A 48 14.53 9.32 11.00
CA LEU A 48 14.67 9.83 9.62
C LEU A 48 16.14 9.97 9.21
N ILE A 49 17.03 10.45 10.10
CA ILE A 49 18.48 10.48 9.86
C ILE A 49 19.02 9.07 9.58
N ARG A 50 18.70 8.11 10.45
CA ARG A 50 19.12 6.69 10.25
C ARG A 50 18.58 6.08 8.97
N MET A 51 17.36 6.43 8.59
CA MET A 51 16.77 5.98 7.32
C MET A 51 17.53 6.57 6.14
N ARG A 52 17.91 7.86 6.19
CA ARG A 52 18.75 8.50 5.17
C ARG A 52 20.10 7.81 5.03
N ASP A 53 20.79 7.57 6.16
CA ASP A 53 22.07 6.88 6.19
C ASP A 53 21.99 5.45 5.63
N ALA A 54 20.81 4.82 5.76
CA ALA A 54 20.47 3.52 5.17
C ALA A 54 19.91 3.64 3.73
N HIS A 55 20.11 4.77 3.06
CA HIS A 55 19.68 5.05 1.68
C HIS A 55 18.17 4.84 1.44
N LYS A 56 17.33 5.20 2.43
CA LYS A 56 15.89 5.29 2.26
C LYS A 56 15.53 6.70 1.82
N SER A 57 14.95 6.83 0.62
CA SER A 57 14.59 8.13 0.07
C SER A 57 13.31 8.70 0.65
N PHE A 58 12.38 7.83 1.10
CA PHE A 58 11.18 8.26 1.80
C PHE A 58 10.74 7.26 2.87
N ALA A 59 9.86 7.71 3.76
CA ALA A 59 9.30 6.93 4.85
C ALA A 59 7.76 6.92 4.80
N LEU A 60 7.19 5.89 5.40
CA LEU A 60 5.75 5.68 5.52
C LEU A 60 5.36 5.42 6.97
N LEU A 61 4.12 5.74 7.32
CA LEU A 61 3.48 5.34 8.58
C LEU A 61 1.96 5.21 8.42
N TYR A 62 1.34 4.50 9.37
CA TYR A 62 -0.09 4.56 9.59
C TYR A 62 -0.37 5.58 10.70
N PRO A 63 -1.09 6.69 10.41
CA PRO A 63 -1.24 7.77 11.38
C PRO A 63 -2.22 7.41 12.49
N TYR A 64 -1.82 7.60 13.73
CA TYR A 64 -2.75 7.71 14.87
C TYR A 64 -3.43 9.08 14.90
N SER A 65 -2.69 10.14 14.55
CA SER A 65 -3.17 11.51 14.49
C SER A 65 -2.58 12.22 13.29
N ILE A 66 -3.41 12.50 12.30
CA ILE A 66 -2.99 13.19 11.06
C ILE A 66 -2.39 14.59 11.36
N PRO A 67 -3.02 15.46 12.20
CA PRO A 67 -2.45 16.77 12.50
C PRO A 67 -1.06 16.69 13.14
N LEU A 68 -0.83 15.71 14.01
CA LEU A 68 0.47 15.51 14.67
C LEU A 68 1.56 15.26 13.64
N TYR A 69 1.32 14.35 12.69
CA TYR A 69 2.30 13.98 11.68
C TYR A 69 2.44 15.04 10.59
N ARG A 70 1.36 15.78 10.24
CA ARG A 70 1.47 16.94 9.36
C ARG A 70 2.42 18.00 9.94
N GLY A 71 2.35 18.27 11.24
CA GLY A 71 3.30 19.15 11.94
C GLY A 71 4.77 18.66 11.93
N LEU A 72 5.01 17.46 11.42
CA LEU A 72 6.34 16.90 11.21
C LEU A 72 6.66 16.68 9.71
N GLY A 73 5.89 17.29 8.80
CA GLY A 73 6.10 17.22 7.35
C GLY A 73 5.67 15.92 6.69
N TRP A 74 4.76 15.16 7.29
CA TRP A 74 4.13 14.00 6.68
C TRP A 74 2.82 14.39 6.01
N GLU A 75 2.45 13.74 4.90
CA GLU A 75 1.16 13.97 4.26
C GLU A 75 0.50 12.65 3.86
N ILE A 76 -0.83 12.67 3.74
CA ILE A 76 -1.62 11.51 3.32
C ILE A 76 -1.29 11.20 1.85
N ILE A 77 -0.86 9.98 1.58
CA ILE A 77 -0.50 9.51 0.23
C ILE A 77 -1.36 8.37 -0.26
N SER A 78 -2.15 7.75 0.61
CA SER A 78 -3.11 6.72 0.20
C SER A 78 -4.33 6.67 1.11
N ASN A 79 -5.44 6.25 0.52
CA ASN A 79 -6.67 5.94 1.21
C ASN A 79 -6.84 4.41 1.33
N LYS A 80 -7.64 3.99 2.29
CA LYS A 80 -8.16 2.64 2.40
C LYS A 80 -9.65 2.68 2.08
N MET A 81 -10.07 1.90 1.11
CA MET A 81 -11.48 1.65 0.80
C MET A 81 -11.90 0.30 1.40
N THR A 82 -12.99 0.30 2.12
CA THR A 82 -13.63 -0.92 2.64
C THR A 82 -15.07 -0.99 2.14
N TYR A 83 -15.58 -2.21 1.95
CA TYR A 83 -16.94 -2.44 1.51
C TYR A 83 -17.67 -3.41 2.43
N THR A 84 -18.99 -3.31 2.41
CA THR A 84 -19.93 -4.23 3.06
C THR A 84 -21.04 -4.55 2.07
N ILE A 85 -21.25 -5.84 1.79
CA ILE A 85 -22.19 -6.38 0.80
C ILE A 85 -23.05 -7.42 1.51
N LYS A 86 -24.35 -7.41 1.29
CA LYS A 86 -25.26 -8.47 1.78
C LYS A 86 -25.14 -9.72 0.90
N ASP A 87 -25.49 -10.87 1.43
CA ASP A 87 -25.58 -12.15 0.70
C ASP A 87 -26.37 -12.02 -0.61
N THR A 88 -27.50 -11.29 -0.56
CA THR A 88 -28.40 -11.07 -1.71
C THR A 88 -27.79 -10.22 -2.82
N GLN A 89 -26.72 -9.47 -2.54
CA GLN A 89 -26.03 -8.57 -3.46
C GLN A 89 -24.77 -9.20 -4.07
N ILE A 90 -24.38 -10.40 -3.64
CA ILE A 90 -23.23 -11.12 -4.20
C ILE A 90 -23.53 -11.52 -5.65
N PRO A 91 -22.63 -11.28 -6.62
CA PRO A 91 -22.82 -11.66 -8.02
C PRO A 91 -23.13 -13.16 -8.17
N ARG A 92 -24.13 -13.49 -8.96
CA ARG A 92 -24.61 -14.87 -9.14
C ARG A 92 -24.23 -15.41 -10.50
N LYS A 93 -23.81 -16.71 -10.55
CA LYS A 93 -23.64 -17.50 -11.79
C LYS A 93 -22.79 -16.80 -12.85
N LEU A 94 -21.55 -16.51 -12.51
CA LEU A 94 -20.61 -15.90 -13.44
C LEU A 94 -20.06 -16.91 -14.46
N ASN A 95 -20.12 -18.23 -14.15
CA ASN A 95 -19.73 -19.36 -15.01
C ASN A 95 -18.32 -19.22 -15.59
N GLU A 96 -17.37 -18.84 -14.75
CA GLU A 96 -15.98 -18.75 -15.19
C GLU A 96 -15.38 -20.14 -15.47
N PRO A 97 -14.52 -20.27 -16.47
CA PRO A 97 -14.04 -21.56 -16.93
C PRO A 97 -13.01 -22.21 -15.99
N GLY A 98 -12.48 -21.44 -15.07
CA GLY A 98 -11.47 -21.89 -14.11
C GLY A 98 -12.08 -22.47 -12.84
N TYR A 99 -11.24 -22.55 -11.80
CA TYR A 99 -11.66 -23.07 -10.50
C TYR A 99 -10.89 -22.43 -9.35
N VAL A 100 -11.44 -22.51 -8.13
CA VAL A 100 -10.76 -22.03 -6.92
C VAL A 100 -10.31 -23.19 -6.06
N ARG A 101 -9.08 -23.13 -5.56
CA ARG A 101 -8.51 -24.12 -4.63
C ARG A 101 -8.01 -23.42 -3.37
N ARG A 102 -8.32 -23.97 -2.20
CA ARG A 102 -7.72 -23.54 -0.93
C ARG A 102 -6.30 -24.05 -0.83
N VAL A 103 -5.40 -23.19 -0.36
CA VAL A 103 -3.98 -23.48 -0.21
C VAL A 103 -3.48 -23.08 1.17
N SER A 104 -2.27 -23.49 1.53
CA SER A 104 -1.63 -23.04 2.75
C SER A 104 -1.20 -21.57 2.66
N TRP A 105 -1.12 -20.89 3.80
CA TRP A 105 -0.63 -19.51 3.90
C TRP A 105 0.84 -19.34 3.47
N ASP A 106 1.64 -20.39 3.48
CA ASP A 106 3.03 -20.41 3.03
C ASP A 106 3.20 -20.87 1.57
N ASP A 107 2.09 -21.14 0.87
CA ASP A 107 2.09 -21.56 -0.53
C ASP A 107 2.90 -20.61 -1.41
N LYS A 108 3.67 -21.19 -2.35
CA LYS A 108 4.57 -20.44 -3.21
C LYS A 108 3.82 -19.64 -4.27
N GLU A 109 2.80 -20.24 -4.90
CA GLU A 109 2.02 -19.59 -5.97
C GLU A 109 1.26 -18.38 -5.42
N PHE A 110 0.72 -18.48 -4.19
CA PHE A 110 0.12 -17.37 -3.47
C PHE A 110 1.09 -16.18 -3.33
N LYS A 111 2.32 -16.43 -2.87
CA LYS A 111 3.34 -15.38 -2.70
C LYS A 111 3.81 -14.79 -4.03
N GLU A 112 3.92 -15.63 -5.07
CA GLU A 112 4.27 -15.19 -6.43
C GLU A 112 3.17 -14.32 -7.06
N LEU A 113 1.89 -14.67 -6.88
CA LEU A 113 0.76 -13.84 -7.33
C LEU A 113 0.81 -12.45 -6.71
N HIS A 114 1.06 -12.37 -5.40
CA HIS A 114 1.23 -11.07 -4.74
C HIS A 114 2.38 -10.27 -5.33
N THR A 115 3.51 -10.92 -5.63
CA THR A 115 4.67 -10.27 -6.24
C THR A 115 4.34 -9.73 -7.62
N LYS A 116 3.68 -10.52 -8.48
CA LYS A 116 3.23 -10.08 -9.81
C LYS A 116 2.27 -8.89 -9.75
N PHE A 117 1.38 -8.87 -8.76
CA PHE A 117 0.49 -7.74 -8.52
C PHE A 117 1.27 -6.50 -8.08
N ALA A 118 2.21 -6.67 -7.14
CA ALA A 118 3.02 -5.56 -6.63
C ALA A 118 3.90 -4.92 -7.70
N GLU A 119 4.40 -5.70 -8.66
CA GLU A 119 5.19 -5.19 -9.80
C GLU A 119 4.39 -4.28 -10.74
N LYS A 120 3.08 -4.49 -10.82
CA LYS A 120 2.18 -3.74 -11.72
C LYS A 120 1.41 -2.63 -11.03
N THR A 121 1.36 -2.64 -9.69
CA THR A 121 0.47 -1.76 -8.92
C THR A 121 1.27 -0.68 -8.21
N HIS A 122 1.03 0.59 -8.59
CA HIS A 122 1.63 1.74 -7.94
C HIS A 122 1.32 1.76 -6.44
N GLY A 123 2.32 2.06 -5.60
CA GLY A 123 2.20 2.13 -4.15
C GLY A 123 2.17 0.76 -3.45
N CYS A 124 2.09 -0.36 -4.18
CA CYS A 124 2.01 -1.68 -3.58
C CYS A 124 3.31 -2.09 -2.90
N LEU A 125 3.17 -2.83 -1.81
CA LEU A 125 4.28 -3.36 -1.01
C LEU A 125 4.79 -4.67 -1.62
N TYR A 126 6.10 -4.77 -1.87
CA TYR A 126 6.76 -6.06 -2.08
C TYR A 126 6.93 -6.76 -0.74
N ARG A 127 6.28 -7.89 -0.54
CA ARG A 127 6.37 -8.65 0.72
C ARG A 127 7.58 -9.57 0.72
N ASN A 128 8.58 -9.24 1.51
CA ASN A 128 9.65 -10.15 1.88
C ASN A 128 9.21 -11.05 3.06
N ASN A 129 10.06 -11.98 3.50
CA ASN A 129 9.72 -12.90 4.59
C ASN A 129 9.23 -12.19 5.85
N LEU A 130 9.90 -11.10 6.26
CA LEU A 130 9.50 -10.32 7.43
C LEU A 130 8.11 -9.68 7.24
N ALA A 131 7.82 -9.15 6.04
CA ALA A 131 6.52 -8.57 5.75
C ALA A 131 5.40 -9.62 5.73
N TRP A 132 5.70 -10.84 5.28
CA TRP A 132 4.79 -11.97 5.37
C TRP A 132 4.56 -12.40 6.83
N GLU A 133 5.61 -12.52 7.65
CA GLU A 133 5.49 -12.79 9.09
C GLU A 133 4.63 -11.73 9.81
N GLU A 134 4.79 -10.45 9.45
CA GLU A 134 3.97 -9.37 10.00
C GLU A 134 2.52 -9.42 9.51
N TYR A 135 2.30 -9.82 8.26
CA TYR A 135 0.97 -9.95 7.67
C TYR A 135 0.13 -11.00 8.41
N TRP A 136 0.75 -12.12 8.81
CA TRP A 136 0.10 -13.23 9.51
C TRP A 136 0.12 -13.13 11.04
N ARG A 137 0.87 -12.20 11.62
CA ARG A 137 1.12 -12.12 13.06
C ARG A 137 -0.11 -12.10 13.96
N TRP A 138 -1.20 -11.53 13.48
CA TRP A 138 -2.42 -11.31 14.24
C TRP A 138 -3.63 -12.02 13.61
N ASP A 139 -3.37 -12.90 12.66
CA ASP A 139 -4.44 -13.67 12.07
C ASP A 139 -4.80 -14.84 12.97
N GLU A 140 -6.10 -15.14 13.00
CA GLU A 140 -6.64 -16.27 13.71
C GLU A 140 -6.43 -17.56 12.91
N ASP A 141 -6.46 -18.70 13.60
CA ASP A 141 -6.23 -20.03 13.00
C ASP A 141 -7.24 -20.35 11.87
N ASP A 142 -8.40 -19.68 11.86
CA ASP A 142 -9.48 -19.86 10.88
C ASP A 142 -9.28 -19.08 9.57
N THR A 143 -8.16 -18.32 9.42
CA THR A 143 -7.86 -17.57 8.19
C THR A 143 -7.46 -18.53 7.06
N SER A 144 -8.16 -18.44 5.94
CA SER A 144 -7.99 -19.28 4.76
C SER A 144 -7.42 -18.49 3.59
N VAL A 145 -6.63 -19.17 2.74
CA VAL A 145 -6.16 -18.66 1.45
C VAL A 145 -6.80 -19.48 0.33
N ALA A 146 -7.36 -18.82 -0.67
CA ALA A 146 -7.92 -19.44 -1.86
C ALA A 146 -7.31 -18.82 -3.11
N ILE A 147 -6.87 -19.64 -4.06
CA ILE A 147 -6.29 -19.22 -5.35
C ILE A 147 -7.24 -19.62 -6.48
N TYR A 148 -7.48 -18.67 -7.39
CA TYR A 148 -8.16 -18.91 -8.65
C TYR A 148 -7.16 -19.37 -9.71
N TYR A 149 -7.46 -20.48 -10.37
CA TYR A 149 -6.74 -21.05 -11.49
C TYR A 149 -7.60 -21.00 -12.75
N SER A 150 -7.00 -20.62 -13.87
CA SER A 150 -7.66 -20.78 -15.18
C SER A 150 -7.88 -22.25 -15.52
N LYS A 151 -8.62 -22.51 -16.60
CA LYS A 151 -8.79 -23.87 -17.15
C LYS A 151 -7.46 -24.59 -17.50
N ASP A 152 -6.38 -23.83 -17.69
CA ASP A 152 -5.05 -24.34 -18.04
C ASP A 152 -4.14 -24.44 -16.79
N ASP A 153 -4.70 -24.49 -15.59
CA ASP A 153 -4.02 -24.58 -14.31
C ASP A 153 -3.06 -23.40 -13.99
N VAL A 154 -3.28 -22.23 -14.60
CA VAL A 154 -2.47 -21.02 -14.33
C VAL A 154 -3.12 -20.16 -13.26
N PRO A 155 -2.40 -19.81 -12.17
CA PRO A 155 -2.94 -18.98 -11.10
C PRO A 155 -2.99 -17.51 -11.53
N TYR A 156 -4.16 -16.86 -11.40
CA TYR A 156 -4.39 -15.46 -11.77
C TYR A 156 -4.98 -14.58 -10.67
N GLY A 157 -5.36 -15.13 -9.54
CA GLY A 157 -5.89 -14.35 -8.43
C GLY A 157 -5.92 -15.13 -7.15
N TYR A 158 -6.06 -14.44 -6.02
CA TYR A 158 -6.22 -15.07 -4.72
C TYR A 158 -7.09 -14.23 -3.78
N MET A 159 -7.60 -14.89 -2.76
CA MET A 159 -8.31 -14.28 -1.66
C MET A 159 -7.80 -14.81 -0.33
N VAL A 160 -7.61 -13.90 0.64
CA VAL A 160 -7.36 -14.21 2.05
C VAL A 160 -8.61 -13.83 2.82
N TYR A 161 -9.24 -14.77 3.50
CA TYR A 161 -10.53 -14.57 4.15
C TYR A 161 -10.70 -15.42 5.41
N MET A 162 -11.67 -15.04 6.23
CA MET A 162 -12.19 -15.85 7.34
C MET A 162 -13.70 -15.69 7.41
N ILE A 163 -14.39 -16.68 7.97
CA ILE A 163 -15.83 -16.61 8.23
C ILE A 163 -16.03 -16.69 9.73
N SER A 164 -16.71 -15.70 10.28
CA SER A 164 -17.09 -15.68 11.69
C SER A 164 -18.39 -14.93 11.90
N SER A 165 -19.28 -15.46 12.75
CA SER A 165 -20.59 -14.87 13.07
C SER A 165 -21.39 -14.51 11.80
N ASP A 166 -21.48 -15.46 10.86
CA ASP A 166 -22.21 -15.35 9.59
C ASP A 166 -21.72 -14.21 8.67
N VAL A 167 -20.48 -13.73 8.89
CA VAL A 167 -19.82 -12.71 8.07
C VAL A 167 -18.56 -13.29 7.44
N MET A 168 -18.42 -13.17 6.11
CA MET A 168 -17.15 -13.40 5.42
C MET A 168 -16.31 -12.14 5.45
N HIS A 169 -15.19 -12.18 6.16
CA HIS A 169 -14.20 -11.12 6.20
C HIS A 169 -13.14 -11.36 5.15
N VAL A 170 -13.16 -10.61 4.05
CA VAL A 170 -12.16 -10.65 2.99
C VAL A 170 -11.03 -9.68 3.36
N LYS A 171 -9.96 -10.23 3.93
CA LYS A 171 -8.78 -9.45 4.32
C LYS A 171 -8.06 -8.87 3.11
N GLU A 172 -7.95 -9.66 2.05
CA GLU A 172 -7.31 -9.29 0.79
C GLU A 172 -7.88 -10.10 -0.36
N MET A 173 -8.21 -9.46 -1.48
CA MET A 173 -8.57 -10.09 -2.73
C MET A 173 -7.81 -9.41 -3.86
N ILE A 174 -6.99 -10.18 -4.56
CA ILE A 174 -6.10 -9.70 -5.64
C ILE A 174 -6.28 -10.57 -6.87
N TYR A 175 -6.38 -9.95 -8.03
CA TYR A 175 -6.52 -10.60 -9.32
C TYR A 175 -5.69 -9.90 -10.38
N LEU A 176 -5.18 -10.66 -11.35
CA LEU A 176 -4.36 -10.16 -12.43
C LEU A 176 -5.15 -9.97 -13.73
N ASN A 177 -6.38 -10.51 -13.80
CA ASN A 177 -7.30 -10.38 -14.92
C ASN A 177 -8.76 -10.46 -14.46
N ARG A 178 -9.68 -10.17 -15.37
CA ARG A 178 -11.13 -10.14 -15.10
C ARG A 178 -11.69 -11.54 -14.78
N GLU A 179 -11.23 -12.57 -15.45
CA GLU A 179 -11.65 -13.96 -15.22
C GLU A 179 -11.42 -14.35 -13.76
N ALA A 180 -10.21 -14.09 -13.23
CA ALA A 180 -9.88 -14.37 -11.83
C ALA A 180 -10.73 -13.56 -10.84
N GLN A 181 -11.04 -12.30 -11.17
CA GLN A 181 -11.93 -11.47 -10.37
C GLN A 181 -13.32 -12.11 -10.26
N LEU A 182 -13.90 -12.47 -11.39
CA LEU A 182 -15.23 -13.08 -11.43
C LEU A 182 -15.25 -14.45 -10.75
N GLY A 183 -14.23 -15.28 -10.98
CA GLY A 183 -14.13 -16.59 -10.32
C GLY A 183 -13.96 -16.51 -8.80
N LEU A 184 -13.28 -15.48 -8.28
CA LEU A 184 -13.22 -15.24 -6.84
C LEU A 184 -14.57 -14.76 -6.28
N TRP A 185 -15.35 -13.95 -7.02
CA TRP A 185 -16.71 -13.61 -6.63
C TRP A 185 -17.65 -14.82 -6.65
N GLU A 186 -17.52 -15.70 -7.66
CA GLU A 186 -18.26 -16.96 -7.71
C GLU A 186 -17.93 -17.86 -6.52
N PHE A 187 -16.68 -17.91 -6.10
CA PHE A 187 -16.26 -18.62 -4.89
C PHE A 187 -16.88 -18.01 -3.62
N ILE A 188 -16.98 -16.68 -3.51
CA ILE A 188 -17.67 -16.01 -2.41
C ILE A 188 -19.16 -16.41 -2.43
N HIS A 189 -19.80 -16.37 -3.60
CA HIS A 189 -21.20 -16.76 -3.75
C HIS A 189 -21.46 -18.23 -3.35
N ALA A 190 -20.50 -19.13 -3.58
CA ALA A 190 -20.64 -20.53 -3.15
C ALA A 190 -20.76 -20.71 -1.61
N HIS A 191 -20.57 -19.64 -0.83
CA HIS A 191 -20.74 -19.63 0.62
C HIS A 191 -22.05 -18.92 1.06
N ASP A 192 -22.94 -18.54 0.13
CA ASP A 192 -24.15 -17.74 0.40
C ASP A 192 -25.04 -18.32 1.51
N SER A 193 -25.13 -19.66 1.62
CA SER A 193 -25.87 -20.33 2.66
C SER A 193 -25.21 -20.30 4.06
N MET A 194 -23.99 -19.81 4.17
CA MET A 194 -23.18 -19.79 5.40
C MET A 194 -22.91 -18.37 5.91
N ILE A 195 -23.28 -17.36 5.13
CA ILE A 195 -22.96 -15.96 5.41
C ILE A 195 -24.15 -15.06 5.09
N ASP A 196 -24.36 -14.05 5.92
CA ASP A 196 -25.35 -12.99 5.70
C ASP A 196 -24.71 -11.74 5.07
N GLU A 197 -23.39 -11.61 5.19
CA GLU A 197 -22.65 -10.40 4.80
C GLU A 197 -21.21 -10.72 4.39
N VAL A 198 -20.69 -9.94 3.43
CA VAL A 198 -19.28 -9.92 3.04
C VAL A 198 -18.68 -8.54 3.37
N ARG A 199 -17.60 -8.52 4.13
CA ARG A 199 -16.82 -7.31 4.44
C ARG A 199 -15.42 -7.44 3.91
N GLY A 200 -14.96 -6.44 3.14
CA GLY A 200 -13.64 -6.52 2.56
C GLY A 200 -12.94 -5.19 2.39
N ASN A 201 -11.70 -5.29 1.92
CA ASN A 201 -10.88 -4.16 1.49
C ASN A 201 -10.79 -4.16 -0.03
N ASN A 202 -10.97 -2.99 -0.63
CA ASN A 202 -10.74 -2.80 -2.05
C ASN A 202 -9.32 -2.26 -2.28
N TYR A 203 -8.53 -2.96 -3.09
CA TYR A 203 -7.14 -2.59 -3.44
C TYR A 203 -7.04 -1.94 -4.83
N TYR A 204 -8.16 -1.68 -5.46
CA TYR A 204 -8.28 -1.05 -6.78
C TYR A 204 -8.85 0.36 -6.62
N SER A 205 -8.62 1.21 -7.62
CA SER A 205 -9.06 2.61 -7.58
C SER A 205 -10.55 2.80 -7.83
N GLU A 206 -11.20 1.81 -8.44
CA GLU A 206 -12.63 1.87 -8.76
C GLU A 206 -13.49 1.34 -7.62
N PRO A 207 -14.67 1.95 -7.37
CA PRO A 207 -15.64 1.43 -6.41
C PRO A 207 -16.10 0.02 -6.78
N ILE A 208 -16.23 -0.86 -5.78
CA ILE A 208 -16.67 -2.22 -6.00
C ILE A 208 -18.14 -2.31 -6.43
N ALA A 209 -18.92 -1.28 -6.12
CA ALA A 209 -20.33 -1.16 -6.52
C ALA A 209 -20.54 -1.30 -8.04
N PHE A 210 -19.57 -0.88 -8.87
CA PHE A 210 -19.66 -1.02 -10.32
C PHE A 210 -19.60 -2.47 -10.82
N GLU A 211 -19.18 -3.40 -9.95
CA GLU A 211 -19.04 -4.82 -10.25
C GLU A 211 -20.29 -5.63 -9.89
N LEU A 212 -21.25 -5.03 -9.19
CA LEU A 212 -22.40 -5.69 -8.62
C LEU A 212 -23.68 -5.35 -9.39
N ASP A 213 -24.58 -6.35 -9.57
CA ASP A 213 -25.91 -6.14 -10.16
C ASP A 213 -26.79 -5.25 -9.27
N ASP A 214 -26.73 -5.47 -7.95
CA ASP A 214 -27.31 -4.57 -6.95
C ASP A 214 -26.19 -3.81 -6.25
N SER A 215 -26.00 -2.57 -6.66
CA SER A 215 -24.93 -1.69 -6.19
C SER A 215 -25.28 -0.82 -4.97
N ASP A 216 -26.43 -1.04 -4.32
CA ASP A 216 -26.79 -0.36 -3.05
C ASP A 216 -26.01 -0.94 -1.86
N ILE A 217 -24.69 -0.80 -1.91
CA ILE A 217 -23.73 -1.29 -0.92
C ILE A 217 -23.15 -0.15 -0.09
N LYS A 218 -22.55 -0.51 1.04
CA LYS A 218 -21.82 0.46 1.85
C LYS A 218 -20.33 0.42 1.49
N GLU A 219 -19.81 1.53 0.96
CA GLU A 219 -18.37 1.76 0.81
C GLU A 219 -17.89 2.88 1.75
N THR A 220 -16.69 2.73 2.29
CA THR A 220 -16.10 3.72 3.18
C THR A 220 -14.66 3.99 2.76
N ILE A 221 -14.34 5.26 2.50
CA ILE A 221 -12.99 5.72 2.16
C ILE A 221 -12.41 6.49 3.35
N ARG A 222 -11.21 6.11 3.79
CA ARG A 222 -10.51 6.75 4.90
C ARG A 222 -9.03 6.97 4.57
N PRO A 223 -8.39 8.05 5.05
CA PRO A 223 -6.94 8.17 5.03
C PRO A 223 -6.28 6.94 5.64
N TYR A 224 -5.26 6.42 4.97
CA TYR A 224 -4.63 5.16 5.40
C TYR A 224 -3.14 5.30 5.68
N THR A 225 -2.37 5.75 4.70
CA THR A 225 -0.91 5.86 4.86
C THR A 225 -0.50 7.32 4.70
N MET A 226 0.39 7.77 5.58
CA MET A 226 1.12 9.01 5.37
C MET A 226 2.54 8.72 4.92
N GLY A 227 3.06 9.57 4.04
CA GLY A 227 4.41 9.52 3.53
C GLY A 227 5.17 10.81 3.80
N ARG A 228 6.52 10.69 3.85
CA ARG A 228 7.44 11.80 3.95
C ARG A 228 8.68 11.51 3.13
N ILE A 229 9.10 12.45 2.28
CA ILE A 229 10.40 12.39 1.64
C ILE A 229 11.48 12.65 2.69
N ILE A 230 12.46 11.76 2.77
CA ILE A 230 13.59 11.85 3.69
C ILE A 230 14.73 12.62 3.05
N ASP A 231 15.02 12.31 1.78
CA ASP A 231 16.07 12.96 1.00
C ASP A 231 15.58 13.19 -0.43
N ILE A 232 15.41 14.46 -0.79
CA ILE A 232 14.84 14.87 -2.07
C ILE A 232 15.68 14.40 -3.26
N ARG A 233 17.02 14.45 -3.15
CA ARG A 233 17.90 14.01 -4.22
C ARG A 233 17.86 12.50 -4.41
N GLN A 234 17.88 11.74 -3.32
CA GLN A 234 17.76 10.29 -3.38
C GLN A 234 16.39 9.85 -3.92
N PHE A 235 15.33 10.62 -3.65
CA PHE A 235 14.00 10.34 -4.16
C PHE A 235 13.93 10.55 -5.67
N PHE A 236 14.32 11.74 -6.15
CA PHE A 236 14.25 12.08 -7.57
C PHE A 236 15.27 11.33 -8.44
N ALA A 237 16.40 10.91 -7.88
CA ALA A 237 17.38 10.08 -8.61
C ALA A 237 16.81 8.74 -9.12
N LYS A 238 15.68 8.28 -8.57
CA LYS A 238 14.98 7.05 -8.97
C LYS A 238 13.61 7.31 -9.57
N TYR A 239 13.15 8.56 -9.55
CA TYR A 239 11.80 8.88 -9.98
C TYR A 239 11.66 8.65 -11.48
N ALA A 240 10.69 7.82 -11.85
CA ALA A 240 10.33 7.59 -13.24
C ALA A 240 9.21 8.54 -13.64
N CYS A 241 9.36 9.20 -14.79
CA CYS A 241 8.31 9.93 -15.48
C CYS A 241 7.85 9.14 -16.71
N ASP A 242 6.77 9.57 -17.33
CA ASP A 242 6.31 8.97 -18.57
C ASP A 242 7.28 9.37 -19.70
N PRO A 243 7.86 8.41 -20.45
CA PRO A 243 8.79 8.71 -21.53
C PRO A 243 8.10 9.36 -22.75
N ASP A 244 6.79 9.22 -22.89
CA ASP A 244 6.01 9.76 -24.00
C ASP A 244 5.54 11.21 -23.74
N GLU A 245 5.69 11.72 -22.51
CA GLU A 245 5.33 13.09 -22.17
C GLU A 245 6.47 14.08 -22.56
N PRO A 246 6.11 15.34 -22.93
CA PRO A 246 7.11 16.36 -23.23
C PRO A 246 8.08 16.61 -22.08
N SER A 247 9.35 16.87 -22.41
CA SER A 247 10.34 17.27 -21.42
C SER A 247 9.92 18.53 -20.69
N VAL A 248 10.08 18.53 -19.35
CA VAL A 248 9.77 19.69 -18.50
C VAL A 248 10.84 19.88 -17.43
N CYS A 249 11.28 21.12 -17.25
CA CYS A 249 12.23 21.51 -16.21
C CYS A 249 11.50 22.23 -15.07
N ILE A 250 11.53 21.67 -13.87
CA ILE A 250 10.84 22.21 -12.70
C ILE A 250 11.84 22.54 -11.60
N ARG A 251 11.75 23.76 -11.06
CA ARG A 251 12.45 24.17 -9.85
C ARG A 251 11.54 24.08 -8.65
N PHE A 252 11.95 23.32 -7.65
CA PHE A 252 11.30 23.24 -6.35
C PHE A 252 12.02 24.12 -5.34
N TYR A 253 11.30 24.99 -4.65
CA TYR A 253 11.76 25.60 -3.42
C TYR A 253 11.15 24.86 -2.24
N ILE A 254 11.99 24.27 -1.39
CA ILE A 254 11.54 23.40 -0.29
C ILE A 254 11.98 24.00 1.04
N GLU A 255 11.04 24.07 1.98
CA GLU A 255 11.28 24.40 3.37
C GLU A 255 10.98 23.19 4.25
N ASP A 256 11.99 22.67 4.93
CA ASP A 256 11.88 21.51 5.82
C ASP A 256 12.46 21.83 7.21
N ASP A 257 11.59 22.09 8.17
CA ASP A 257 11.97 22.44 9.55
C ASP A 257 12.70 21.33 10.32
N LEU A 258 12.63 20.09 9.84
CA LEU A 258 13.21 18.94 10.51
C LEU A 258 14.49 18.41 9.85
N LEU A 259 14.58 18.53 8.52
CA LEU A 259 15.61 17.88 7.72
C LEU A 259 16.34 18.97 6.87
N ALA A 260 17.28 19.66 7.51
CA ALA A 260 17.95 20.82 6.93
C ALA A 260 18.57 20.59 5.53
N TRP A 261 18.92 19.36 5.19
CA TRP A 261 19.49 19.01 3.87
C TRP A 261 18.47 19.03 2.74
N ASN A 262 17.16 19.09 3.06
CA ASN A 262 16.09 19.26 2.07
C ASN A 262 15.75 20.73 1.81
N ASN A 263 16.34 21.68 2.54
CA ASN A 263 16.06 23.10 2.35
C ASN A 263 16.76 23.67 1.14
N GLY A 264 16.05 24.51 0.40
CA GLY A 264 16.58 25.30 -0.71
C GLY A 264 15.97 24.97 -2.05
N TYR A 265 16.69 25.33 -3.10
CA TYR A 265 16.24 25.15 -4.48
C TYR A 265 16.81 23.86 -5.06
N PHE A 266 15.92 23.09 -5.72
CA PHE A 266 16.24 21.86 -6.43
C PHE A 266 15.62 21.96 -7.83
N THR A 267 16.42 21.88 -8.86
CA THR A 267 15.93 21.96 -10.24
C THR A 267 16.11 20.60 -10.91
N TYR A 268 15.02 20.06 -11.44
CA TYR A 268 15.00 18.76 -12.10
C TYR A 268 14.42 18.86 -13.50
N LEU A 269 15.09 18.22 -14.44
CA LEU A 269 14.59 17.95 -15.78
C LEU A 269 13.91 16.57 -15.77
N PHE A 270 12.64 16.55 -16.12
CA PHE A 270 11.87 15.33 -16.37
C PHE A 270 11.88 15.09 -17.87
N ASP A 271 12.60 14.09 -18.31
CA ASP A 271 12.84 13.82 -19.71
C ASP A 271 13.03 12.32 -19.96
N ASN A 272 12.40 11.81 -21.02
CA ASN A 272 12.60 10.47 -21.55
C ASN A 272 12.58 9.37 -20.46
N GLY A 273 11.58 9.43 -19.58
CA GLY A 273 11.34 8.44 -18.50
C GLY A 273 12.21 8.65 -17.25
N ARG A 274 13.01 9.71 -17.18
CA ARG A 274 13.97 9.95 -16.08
C ARG A 274 13.83 11.35 -15.49
N CYS A 275 14.25 11.47 -14.24
CA CYS A 275 14.37 12.73 -13.55
C CYS A 275 15.85 13.01 -13.26
N ILE A 276 16.37 14.14 -13.75
CA ILE A 276 17.81 14.48 -13.69
C ILE A 276 17.97 15.86 -13.03
N GLU A 277 18.77 15.94 -11.96
CA GLU A 277 19.11 17.24 -11.34
C GLU A 277 19.92 18.08 -12.35
N THR A 278 19.54 19.35 -12.53
CA THR A 278 20.10 20.24 -13.56
C THR A 278 20.21 21.68 -13.08
N GLU A 279 21.05 22.49 -13.76
CA GLU A 279 21.17 23.94 -13.57
C GLU A 279 20.44 24.72 -14.68
N GLN A 280 19.69 24.06 -15.54
CA GLN A 280 18.94 24.73 -16.61
C GLN A 280 17.92 25.72 -16.06
N GLN A 281 17.52 26.68 -16.88
CA GLN A 281 16.40 27.56 -16.54
C GLN A 281 15.12 26.74 -16.43
N PRO A 282 14.38 26.85 -15.33
CA PRO A 282 13.14 26.09 -15.16
C PRO A 282 12.02 26.65 -16.02
N ASP A 283 11.16 25.76 -16.51
CA ASP A 283 9.89 26.11 -17.14
C ASP A 283 8.86 26.52 -16.09
N TYR A 284 8.93 25.88 -14.90
CA TYR A 284 8.04 26.14 -13.77
C TYR A 284 8.78 26.19 -12.45
N GLU A 285 8.25 27.00 -11.50
CA GLU A 285 8.72 27.06 -10.12
C GLU A 285 7.60 26.66 -9.18
N VAL A 286 7.90 25.80 -8.20
CA VAL A 286 6.95 25.28 -7.21
C VAL A 286 7.55 25.47 -5.81
N SER A 287 6.76 26.05 -4.89
CA SER A 287 7.13 26.19 -3.48
C SER A 287 6.39 25.15 -2.64
N MET A 288 7.12 24.43 -1.79
CA MET A 288 6.60 23.38 -0.93
C MET A 288 7.13 23.48 0.50
#